data_d3a83c42ea34e5b48a3e63fc8ffcccd2
#
_entry.id   d3a83c42ea34e5b48a3e63fc8ffcccd2
#
_cell.length_a   1.000
_cell.length_b   1.000
_cell.length_c   1.000
_cell.angle_alpha   90.00
_cell.angle_beta   90.00
_cell.angle_gamma   90.00
#
_symmetry.space_group_name_H-M   'P 1'
#
loop_
_entity.id
_entity.type
_entity.pdbx_description
1 polymer ?
#
loop_
_entity_poly.entity_id
_entity_poly.type
_entity_poly.pdbx_seq_one_letter_code
_entity_poly.pdbx_strand_id
1 'polypeptide(L)'
;WTYDNVAPTIVITASDGSNAVSDGATTNDNSIVLTFTTSEITSTFAVGDITVSGGTLSSFAATSSTVYTATFTPTANGATTIDVAQGTFIDAAGNGNTAATQFNWIYDTIAPTGEITATNSSGNAIASGSTSNDAQITLFLTTSEVATGLTIEDFVVNGNGVLSDLTAVSTTQASVVLTPTGSGQITVTIPANSVVDAANNANTGAAVFVWSYDGDQPTIAITAKNAEGESVADGLVTNDLKLILTLITSEATTDLDLSDITVKGANVSDFSSVSSTEYNVDLTPIADGAVTVSVKANRFTDSSNNNNIASSEFNWTYDSIAPSVTITATNSAGTSILSGSTTKDDSVFFAVAMNESIANFDQNDVNITNGQIASFTPVSSTVYNIVFLPGDGVNTLEIAAGAFT
;
A
#
# COMPACT_ATOMS: atom_id res chain seq x y z
N TRP A 1 28.86 22.74 86.02
CA TRP A 1 29.21 21.96 84.88
C TRP A 1 27.98 21.21 84.41
N THR A 2 27.95 20.91 83.16
CA THR A 2 26.89 20.02 82.58
C THR A 2 27.51 18.70 82.24
N TYR A 3 26.78 17.66 82.55
CA TYR A 3 27.12 16.32 82.13
C TYR A 3 26.36 15.95 80.85
N ASP A 4 27.08 15.54 79.79
CA ASP A 4 26.54 15.16 78.53
C ASP A 4 27.12 13.80 78.09
N ASN A 5 26.26 12.82 77.79
CA ASN A 5 26.60 11.50 77.28
C ASN A 5 25.75 11.10 76.03
N VAL A 6 25.13 12.10 75.38
CA VAL A 6 24.33 11.91 74.15
C VAL A 6 25.24 12.04 72.95
N ALA A 7 25.25 10.99 72.12
CA ALA A 7 26.01 11.01 70.87
C ALA A 7 25.33 11.92 69.85
N PRO A 8 26.07 12.79 69.17
CA PRO A 8 25.49 13.61 68.09
C PRO A 8 25.03 12.73 66.94
N THR A 9 23.88 13.04 66.35
CA THR A 9 23.38 12.48 65.10
C THR A 9 23.67 13.43 63.94
N ILE A 10 23.65 12.90 62.70
CA ILE A 10 23.85 13.69 61.50
C ILE A 10 22.86 13.27 60.43
N VAL A 11 22.26 14.24 59.76
CA VAL A 11 21.32 14.04 58.60
C VAL A 11 21.96 14.62 57.35
N ILE A 12 21.91 13.86 56.28
CA ILE A 12 22.38 14.24 54.94
C ILE A 12 21.18 14.53 54.06
N THR A 13 21.16 15.76 53.48
CA THR A 13 20.18 16.16 52.46
C THR A 13 20.91 16.75 51.25
N ALA A 14 20.23 16.78 50.08
CA ALA A 14 20.81 17.30 48.85
C ALA A 14 19.86 18.21 48.10
N SER A 15 20.44 19.10 47.28
CA SER A 15 19.71 19.97 46.35
C SER A 15 20.51 20.16 45.05
N ASP A 16 19.81 20.44 43.95
CA ASP A 16 20.40 20.84 42.65
C ASP A 16 20.79 22.32 42.61
N GLY A 17 20.59 23.05 43.76
CA GLY A 17 20.73 24.49 43.87
C GLY A 17 19.40 25.25 43.81
N SER A 18 18.33 24.63 43.35
CA SER A 18 16.98 25.19 43.26
C SER A 18 15.94 24.32 43.95
N ASN A 19 16.02 23.00 43.74
CA ASN A 19 15.09 21.99 44.24
C ASN A 19 15.81 21.01 45.14
N ALA A 20 15.05 20.35 46.02
CA ALA A 20 15.58 19.24 46.81
C ALA A 20 15.79 17.99 45.92
N VAL A 21 16.93 17.32 46.08
CA VAL A 21 17.22 16.00 45.51
C VAL A 21 16.95 14.96 46.61
N SER A 22 15.98 14.09 46.38
CA SER A 22 15.61 13.05 47.34
C SER A 22 16.64 11.91 47.37
N ASP A 23 16.73 11.25 48.52
CA ASP A 23 17.51 9.99 48.66
C ASP A 23 16.98 8.97 47.63
N GLY A 24 17.89 8.35 46.86
CA GLY A 24 17.59 7.39 45.77
C GLY A 24 17.11 8.01 44.48
N ALA A 25 17.07 9.36 44.35
CA ALA A 25 16.67 10.04 43.12
C ALA A 25 17.67 9.76 41.99
N THR A 26 17.11 9.71 40.74
CA THR A 26 17.89 9.71 39.51
C THR A 26 17.75 11.07 38.84
N THR A 27 18.86 11.76 38.56
CA THR A 27 18.86 13.07 37.89
C THR A 27 20.07 13.22 36.98
N ASN A 28 20.01 14.20 36.08
CA ASN A 28 21.13 14.54 35.18
C ASN A 28 21.91 15.77 35.63
N ASP A 29 21.78 16.14 36.89
CA ASP A 29 22.49 17.31 37.47
C ASP A 29 24.00 17.06 37.50
N ASN A 30 24.76 17.97 36.94
CA ASN A 30 26.23 17.87 36.88
C ASN A 30 26.89 17.91 38.26
N SER A 31 26.19 18.39 39.28
CA SER A 31 26.61 18.40 40.70
C SER A 31 25.40 18.66 41.59
N ILE A 32 25.47 18.18 42.82
CA ILE A 32 24.49 18.48 43.87
C ILE A 32 25.17 19.11 45.07
N VAL A 33 24.44 19.97 45.75
CA VAL A 33 24.88 20.56 47.05
C VAL A 33 24.37 19.67 48.18
N LEU A 34 25.28 19.06 48.90
CA LEU A 34 25.00 18.30 50.10
C LEU A 34 24.92 19.23 51.31
N THR A 35 23.97 18.98 52.18
CA THR A 35 23.84 19.66 53.48
C THR A 35 23.88 18.58 54.58
N PHE A 36 24.83 18.75 55.51
CA PHE A 36 25.02 17.91 56.66
C PHE A 36 24.54 18.70 57.88
N THR A 37 23.53 18.19 58.59
CA THR A 37 22.96 18.83 59.77
C THR A 37 23.19 17.94 60.97
N THR A 38 23.98 18.43 61.93
CA THR A 38 24.24 17.72 63.21
C THR A 38 23.20 18.12 64.24
N SER A 39 22.83 17.17 65.12
CA SER A 39 21.85 17.42 66.19
C SER A 39 22.33 18.44 67.24
N GLU A 40 23.64 18.64 67.31
CA GLU A 40 24.30 19.50 68.28
C GLU A 40 25.60 20.08 67.72
N ILE A 41 26.17 21.02 68.45
CA ILE A 41 27.39 21.73 68.04
C ILE A 41 28.57 20.79 67.97
N THR A 42 29.26 20.76 66.82
CA THR A 42 30.53 20.09 66.64
C THR A 42 31.57 21.06 66.05
N SER A 43 32.84 20.90 66.44
CA SER A 43 33.97 21.60 65.86
C SER A 43 34.96 20.68 65.15
N THR A 44 34.70 19.38 65.16
CA THR A 44 35.60 18.36 64.62
C THR A 44 35.12 17.80 63.27
N PHE A 45 33.85 17.96 62.87
CA PHE A 45 33.34 17.49 61.61
C PHE A 45 34.06 18.15 60.45
N ALA A 46 34.68 17.38 59.59
CA ALA A 46 35.51 17.80 58.48
C ALA A 46 35.23 16.99 57.21
N VAL A 47 35.70 17.40 56.05
CA VAL A 47 35.48 16.71 54.79
C VAL A 47 36.03 15.27 54.82
N GLY A 48 37.07 15.00 55.63
CA GLY A 48 37.62 13.63 55.78
C GLY A 48 36.72 12.64 56.53
N ASP A 49 35.67 13.12 57.22
CA ASP A 49 34.68 12.27 57.90
C ASP A 49 33.59 11.76 56.95
N ILE A 50 33.57 12.30 55.73
CA ILE A 50 32.57 11.95 54.70
C ILE A 50 33.20 10.99 53.71
N THR A 51 32.58 9.82 53.58
CA THR A 51 32.97 8.83 52.57
C THR A 51 32.00 8.91 51.40
N VAL A 52 32.54 9.00 50.18
CA VAL A 52 31.75 9.05 48.92
C VAL A 52 32.20 7.99 47.94
N SER A 53 31.24 7.51 47.14
CA SER A 53 31.50 6.63 46.02
C SER A 53 30.85 7.23 44.75
N GLY A 54 31.50 7.02 43.60
CA GLY A 54 30.98 7.48 42.28
C GLY A 54 31.19 8.95 41.98
N GLY A 55 31.88 9.69 42.85
CA GLY A 55 32.13 11.12 42.66
C GLY A 55 33.16 11.71 43.62
N THR A 56 33.29 13.03 43.63
CA THR A 56 34.22 13.80 44.49
C THR A 56 33.50 14.90 45.21
N LEU A 57 34.04 15.26 46.40
CA LEU A 57 33.59 16.43 47.19
C LEU A 57 34.50 17.62 46.94
N SER A 58 33.86 18.78 46.90
CA SER A 58 34.54 20.09 46.88
C SER A 58 33.76 21.10 47.72
N SER A 59 34.34 22.28 47.94
CA SER A 59 33.69 23.43 48.57
C SER A 59 33.08 23.10 49.95
N PHE A 60 33.71 22.17 50.73
CA PHE A 60 33.24 21.90 52.07
C PHE A 60 33.35 23.18 52.93
N ALA A 61 32.25 23.55 53.59
CA ALA A 61 32.18 24.73 54.42
C ALA A 61 31.19 24.57 55.58
N ALA A 62 31.53 25.09 56.77
CA ALA A 62 30.57 25.25 57.83
C ALA A 62 29.74 26.51 57.60
N THR A 63 28.41 26.37 57.50
CA THR A 63 27.48 27.50 57.38
C THR A 63 26.93 27.95 58.73
N SER A 64 26.99 27.05 59.71
CA SER A 64 26.73 27.33 61.15
C SER A 64 27.52 26.35 62.00
N SER A 65 27.34 26.39 63.31
CA SER A 65 27.93 25.41 64.27
C SER A 65 27.34 24.01 64.16
N THR A 66 26.21 23.83 63.42
CA THR A 66 25.51 22.56 63.27
C THR A 66 25.17 22.21 61.82
N VAL A 67 25.53 23.11 60.89
CA VAL A 67 25.20 22.90 59.46
C VAL A 67 26.44 23.10 58.63
N TYR A 68 26.71 22.10 57.78
CA TYR A 68 27.86 22.06 56.87
C TYR A 68 27.36 21.77 55.45
N THR A 69 28.04 22.28 54.47
CA THR A 69 27.71 22.05 53.06
C THR A 69 28.94 21.54 52.29
N ALA A 70 28.72 20.75 51.28
CA ALA A 70 29.74 20.36 50.29
C ALA A 70 29.09 20.25 48.89
N THR A 71 29.86 20.47 47.84
CA THR A 71 29.44 20.13 46.49
C THR A 71 29.91 18.72 46.15
N PHE A 72 29.00 17.86 45.76
CA PHE A 72 29.31 16.54 45.20
C PHE A 72 29.22 16.61 43.68
N THR A 73 30.30 16.15 43.00
CA THR A 73 30.36 16.06 41.54
C THR A 73 30.58 14.62 41.14
N PRO A 74 29.65 14.01 40.39
CA PRO A 74 29.80 12.62 39.93
C PRO A 74 30.93 12.51 38.89
N THR A 75 31.58 11.35 38.82
CA THR A 75 32.68 11.09 37.85
C THR A 75 32.23 10.34 36.62
N ALA A 76 31.09 9.64 36.70
CA ALA A 76 30.48 8.89 35.61
C ALA A 76 29.00 8.64 35.95
N ASN A 77 28.22 8.30 34.92
CA ASN A 77 26.84 7.80 35.10
C ASN A 77 26.80 6.57 36.00
N GLY A 78 25.80 6.49 36.86
CA GLY A 78 25.56 5.37 37.75
C GLY A 78 25.30 5.77 39.20
N ALA A 79 25.20 4.76 40.05
CA ALA A 79 24.89 4.94 41.47
C ALA A 79 26.06 5.62 42.20
N THR A 80 25.73 6.57 43.07
CA THR A 80 26.64 7.24 43.96
C THR A 80 26.17 7.08 45.39
N THR A 81 27.10 7.14 46.36
CA THR A 81 26.78 7.07 47.79
C THR A 81 27.53 8.16 48.54
N ILE A 82 26.89 8.71 49.55
CA ILE A 82 27.46 9.66 50.49
C ILE A 82 27.16 9.16 51.89
N ASP A 83 28.19 9.01 52.73
CA ASP A 83 28.09 8.40 54.05
C ASP A 83 28.95 9.12 55.10
N VAL A 84 28.52 9.10 56.34
CA VAL A 84 29.29 9.54 57.51
C VAL A 84 29.22 8.41 58.56
N ALA A 85 30.35 7.74 58.77
CA ALA A 85 30.42 6.60 59.66
C ALA A 85 30.32 7.03 61.16
N GLN A 86 29.98 6.07 61.99
CA GLN A 86 29.97 6.26 63.41
C GLN A 86 31.38 6.61 63.97
N GLY A 87 31.45 7.56 64.87
CA GLY A 87 32.67 7.91 65.59
C GLY A 87 33.69 8.69 64.77
N THR A 88 33.31 9.29 63.64
CA THR A 88 34.18 10.11 62.77
C THR A 88 34.36 11.51 63.31
N PHE A 89 33.39 12.07 64.04
CA PHE A 89 33.48 13.38 64.69
C PHE A 89 32.89 13.32 66.10
N ILE A 90 33.17 14.30 66.94
CA ILE A 90 32.70 14.41 68.32
C ILE A 90 31.98 15.70 68.61
N ASP A 91 31.12 15.71 69.62
CA ASP A 91 30.54 16.93 70.20
C ASP A 91 31.50 17.63 71.13
N ALA A 92 31.03 18.70 71.85
CA ALA A 92 31.81 19.45 72.82
C ALA A 92 32.13 18.70 74.09
N ALA A 93 31.38 17.61 74.41
CA ALA A 93 31.60 16.72 75.56
C ALA A 93 32.52 15.54 75.24
N GLY A 94 32.86 15.31 73.95
CA GLY A 94 33.72 14.20 73.50
C GLY A 94 32.93 12.94 73.10
N ASN A 95 31.61 12.99 72.98
CA ASN A 95 30.83 11.84 72.51
C ASN A 95 30.96 11.70 70.98
N GLY A 96 31.28 10.49 70.50
CA GLY A 96 31.37 10.18 69.06
C GLY A 96 30.00 10.11 68.43
N ASN A 97 29.85 10.60 67.15
CA ASN A 97 28.61 10.61 66.42
C ASN A 97 28.07 9.18 66.15
N THR A 98 26.76 9.05 66.02
CA THR A 98 26.12 7.86 65.40
C THR A 98 26.30 7.93 63.89
N ALA A 99 26.26 6.78 63.20
CA ALA A 99 26.33 6.73 61.75
C ALA A 99 25.13 7.50 61.11
N ALA A 100 25.39 8.22 60.03
CA ALA A 100 24.32 8.76 59.19
C ALA A 100 23.52 7.64 58.51
N THR A 101 22.28 7.96 58.13
CA THR A 101 21.65 7.20 57.03
C THR A 101 22.35 7.57 55.74
N GLN A 102 22.84 6.55 55.02
CA GLN A 102 23.53 6.79 53.75
C GLN A 102 22.59 7.51 52.76
N PHE A 103 23.09 8.54 52.11
CA PHE A 103 22.41 9.22 51.04
C PHE A 103 22.85 8.60 49.69
N ASN A 104 21.88 8.21 48.89
CA ASN A 104 22.08 7.57 47.60
C ASN A 104 21.57 8.51 46.48
N TRP A 105 22.29 8.55 45.37
CA TRP A 105 21.89 9.31 44.21
C TRP A 105 22.37 8.61 42.97
N ILE A 106 21.56 8.60 41.93
CA ILE A 106 21.90 8.03 40.60
C ILE A 106 22.08 9.20 39.63
N TYR A 107 23.29 9.33 39.12
CA TYR A 107 23.61 10.30 38.07
C TYR A 107 23.43 9.64 36.72
N ASP A 108 22.61 10.25 35.86
CA ASP A 108 22.31 9.70 34.53
C ASP A 108 22.12 10.83 33.52
N THR A 109 22.98 10.82 32.48
CA THR A 109 22.95 11.75 31.34
C THR A 109 22.73 11.04 30.00
N ILE A 110 22.40 9.74 30.05
CA ILE A 110 22.17 8.95 28.84
C ILE A 110 20.72 9.14 28.40
N ALA A 111 20.55 9.73 27.23
CA ALA A 111 19.22 9.92 26.67
C ALA A 111 18.64 8.59 26.15
N PRO A 112 17.36 8.32 26.35
CA PRO A 112 16.73 7.15 25.79
C PRO A 112 16.77 7.15 24.25
N THR A 113 17.01 6.00 23.64
CA THR A 113 16.86 5.76 22.22
C THR A 113 15.63 4.90 21.96
N GLY A 114 15.03 4.97 20.77
CA GLY A 114 13.86 4.19 20.41
C GLY A 114 14.03 3.49 19.07
N GLU A 115 13.39 2.33 18.94
CA GLU A 115 13.23 1.57 17.70
C GLU A 115 11.75 1.25 17.50
N ILE A 116 11.24 1.39 16.25
CA ILE A 116 9.88 0.97 15.90
C ILE A 116 9.96 -0.28 15.03
N THR A 117 9.27 -1.33 15.50
CA THR A 117 9.03 -2.57 14.75
C THR A 117 7.54 -2.75 14.52
N ALA A 118 7.14 -3.66 13.63
CA ALA A 118 5.73 -3.90 13.35
C ALA A 118 5.40 -5.39 13.16
N THR A 119 4.14 -5.73 13.44
CA THR A 119 3.55 -7.02 13.10
C THR A 119 2.16 -6.82 12.47
N ASN A 120 1.75 -7.75 11.61
CA ASN A 120 0.37 -7.79 11.13
C ASN A 120 -0.56 -8.46 12.18
N SER A 121 -1.86 -8.54 11.86
CA SER A 121 -2.90 -9.13 12.73
C SER A 121 -2.67 -10.62 13.04
N SER A 122 -1.88 -11.33 12.24
CA SER A 122 -1.48 -12.73 12.47
C SER A 122 -0.22 -12.87 13.33
N GLY A 123 0.40 -11.75 13.74
CA GLY A 123 1.64 -11.71 14.51
C GLY A 123 2.91 -11.87 13.67
N ASN A 124 2.81 -11.87 12.33
CA ASN A 124 3.99 -11.93 11.46
C ASN A 124 4.67 -10.55 11.40
N ALA A 125 5.99 -10.54 11.42
CA ALA A 125 6.77 -9.32 11.36
C ALA A 125 6.60 -8.61 9.99
N ILE A 126 6.39 -7.30 10.05
CA ILE A 126 6.38 -6.39 8.90
C ILE A 126 7.69 -5.61 8.93
N ALA A 127 8.51 -5.77 7.90
CA ALA A 127 9.77 -5.04 7.80
C ALA A 127 9.54 -3.57 7.42
N SER A 128 10.34 -2.67 7.99
CA SER A 128 10.31 -1.26 7.57
C SER A 128 10.72 -1.16 6.09
N GLY A 129 9.94 -0.42 5.30
CA GLY A 129 10.09 -0.29 3.85
C GLY A 129 9.37 -1.34 3.02
N SER A 130 8.69 -2.32 3.64
CA SER A 130 7.91 -3.33 2.91
C SER A 130 6.55 -2.79 2.43
N THR A 131 5.97 -3.51 1.46
CA THR A 131 4.61 -3.28 0.96
C THR A 131 3.73 -4.48 1.33
N SER A 132 2.50 -4.23 1.77
CA SER A 132 1.49 -5.27 1.99
C SER A 132 0.07 -4.69 1.94
N ASN A 133 -0.93 -5.57 1.84
CA ASN A 133 -2.35 -5.23 1.91
C ASN A 133 -2.98 -5.49 3.30
N ASP A 134 -2.18 -5.56 4.35
CA ASP A 134 -2.70 -5.76 5.71
C ASP A 134 -3.66 -4.62 6.08
N ALA A 135 -4.89 -4.97 6.48
CA ALA A 135 -5.92 -3.99 6.83
C ALA A 135 -5.52 -3.11 8.03
N GLN A 136 -4.60 -3.58 8.86
CA GLN A 136 -3.96 -2.86 9.97
C GLN A 136 -2.68 -3.58 10.38
N ILE A 137 -1.74 -2.81 10.94
CA ILE A 137 -0.53 -3.35 11.57
C ILE A 137 -0.40 -2.80 12.98
N THR A 138 0.26 -3.56 13.87
CA THR A 138 0.60 -3.10 15.21
C THR A 138 2.07 -2.69 15.23
N LEU A 139 2.32 -1.43 15.56
CA LEU A 139 3.66 -0.88 15.76
C LEU A 139 4.06 -1.05 17.22
N PHE A 140 5.32 -1.37 17.46
CA PHE A 140 5.93 -1.46 18.77
C PHE A 140 7.10 -0.49 18.85
N LEU A 141 6.97 0.54 19.71
CA LEU A 141 8.09 1.36 20.11
C LEU A 141 8.81 0.66 21.26
N THR A 142 10.08 0.35 21.10
CA THR A 142 10.95 -0.17 22.16
C THR A 142 12.02 0.86 22.48
N THR A 143 12.13 1.26 23.75
CA THR A 143 13.14 2.21 24.24
C THR A 143 14.31 1.47 24.90
N SER A 144 15.51 2.07 24.85
CA SER A 144 16.73 1.51 25.47
C SER A 144 16.65 1.41 26.98
N GLU A 145 15.76 2.21 27.58
CA GLU A 145 15.53 2.30 29.02
C GLU A 145 14.09 2.73 29.30
N VAL A 146 13.72 2.78 30.58
CA VAL A 146 12.37 3.22 30.99
C VAL A 146 12.18 4.69 30.62
N ALA A 147 11.23 4.93 29.72
CA ALA A 147 10.85 6.26 29.29
C ALA A 147 9.42 6.60 29.75
N THR A 148 9.16 7.87 29.99
CA THR A 148 7.88 8.40 30.45
C THR A 148 7.39 9.51 29.53
N GLY A 149 6.12 9.89 29.65
CA GLY A 149 5.52 10.98 28.91
C GLY A 149 5.00 10.60 27.51
N LEU A 150 5.19 9.35 27.05
CA LEU A 150 4.72 8.91 25.73
C LEU A 150 3.18 9.00 25.64
N THR A 151 2.71 9.69 24.61
CA THR A 151 1.30 9.81 24.22
C THR A 151 1.14 9.41 22.76
N ILE A 152 -0.11 9.27 22.28
CA ILE A 152 -0.35 8.93 20.88
C ILE A 152 0.04 10.06 19.92
N GLU A 153 0.01 11.29 20.40
CA GLU A 153 0.39 12.52 19.68
C GLU A 153 1.89 12.60 19.41
N ASP A 154 2.71 11.85 20.15
CA ASP A 154 4.15 11.75 19.91
C ASP A 154 4.49 10.93 18.66
N PHE A 155 3.55 10.12 18.19
CA PHE A 155 3.69 9.39 16.93
C PHE A 155 3.22 10.28 15.76
N VAL A 156 4.16 10.85 15.04
CA VAL A 156 3.89 11.67 13.85
C VAL A 156 3.69 10.74 12.64
N VAL A 157 2.49 10.80 12.04
CA VAL A 157 2.15 10.02 10.85
C VAL A 157 2.18 10.92 9.63
N ASN A 158 2.95 10.52 8.60
CA ASN A 158 2.92 11.09 7.26
C ASN A 158 2.41 10.06 6.28
N GLY A 159 1.40 10.41 5.47
CA GLY A 159 0.73 9.51 4.54
C GLY A 159 -0.69 9.14 4.98
N ASN A 160 -1.27 8.17 4.30
CA ASN A 160 -2.67 7.77 4.46
C ASN A 160 -2.85 6.76 5.61
N GLY A 161 -2.66 7.19 6.86
CA GLY A 161 -2.80 6.33 8.04
C GLY A 161 -3.32 7.05 9.27
N VAL A 162 -3.98 6.31 10.15
CA VAL A 162 -4.45 6.77 11.45
C VAL A 162 -4.00 5.81 12.54
N LEU A 163 -3.67 6.37 13.72
CA LEU A 163 -3.26 5.59 14.89
C LEU A 163 -4.39 5.46 15.90
N SER A 164 -4.41 4.34 16.59
CA SER A 164 -5.33 4.06 17.70
C SER A 164 -4.67 3.15 18.74
N ASP A 165 -5.33 2.99 19.89
CA ASP A 165 -5.04 1.95 20.89
C ASP A 165 -3.59 1.93 21.41
N LEU A 166 -3.05 3.12 21.79
CA LEU A 166 -1.76 3.16 22.48
C LEU A 166 -1.84 2.38 23.79
N THR A 167 -0.99 1.37 23.94
CA THR A 167 -0.96 0.47 25.09
C THR A 167 0.48 0.25 25.57
N ALA A 168 0.71 0.36 26.87
CA ALA A 168 1.98 -0.04 27.47
C ALA A 168 2.08 -1.59 27.50
N VAL A 169 3.09 -2.14 26.84
CA VAL A 169 3.37 -3.57 26.80
C VAL A 169 4.30 -3.96 27.95
N SER A 170 5.29 -3.11 28.21
CA SER A 170 6.23 -3.24 29.33
C SER A 170 6.71 -1.85 29.79
N THR A 171 7.66 -1.81 30.69
CA THR A 171 8.30 -0.53 31.14
C THR A 171 9.13 0.16 30.05
N THR A 172 9.54 -0.61 29.01
CA THR A 172 10.38 -0.11 27.91
C THR A 172 9.72 -0.32 26.55
N GLN A 173 8.46 -0.79 26.50
CA GLN A 173 7.79 -1.04 25.24
C GLN A 173 6.33 -0.59 25.26
N ALA A 174 5.93 0.13 24.22
CA ALA A 174 4.54 0.49 23.96
C ALA A 174 4.12 -0.01 22.57
N SER A 175 2.84 -0.27 22.39
CA SER A 175 2.25 -0.61 21.09
C SER A 175 1.16 0.37 20.68
N VAL A 176 1.01 0.58 19.38
CA VAL A 176 -0.06 1.38 18.76
C VAL A 176 -0.51 0.72 17.48
N VAL A 177 -1.80 0.77 17.17
CA VAL A 177 -2.37 0.22 15.93
C VAL A 177 -2.33 1.28 14.85
N LEU A 178 -1.76 0.95 13.68
CA LEU A 178 -1.80 1.75 12.47
C LEU A 178 -2.81 1.16 11.49
N THR A 179 -3.83 1.93 11.13
CA THR A 179 -4.83 1.59 10.13
C THR A 179 -4.67 2.48 8.91
N PRO A 180 -4.43 1.93 7.71
CA PRO A 180 -4.33 2.73 6.49
C PRO A 180 -5.71 3.27 6.10
N THR A 181 -5.74 4.43 5.46
CA THR A 181 -6.94 5.10 4.95
C THR A 181 -6.97 5.18 3.42
N GLY A 182 -5.92 4.68 2.76
CA GLY A 182 -5.76 4.60 1.30
C GLY A 182 -4.37 4.08 0.96
N SER A 183 -4.21 3.55 -0.25
CA SER A 183 -2.93 3.04 -0.74
C SER A 183 -1.85 4.11 -0.77
N GLY A 184 -0.60 3.70 -0.59
CA GLY A 184 0.59 4.54 -0.60
C GLY A 184 1.49 4.37 0.61
N GLN A 185 2.59 5.10 0.60
CA GLN A 185 3.58 5.06 1.66
C GLN A 185 3.10 5.81 2.91
N ILE A 186 3.26 5.16 4.06
CA ILE A 186 2.99 5.70 5.39
C ILE A 186 4.31 5.69 6.17
N THR A 187 4.66 6.81 6.76
CA THR A 187 5.83 6.93 7.64
C THR A 187 5.36 7.32 9.03
N VAL A 188 5.76 6.55 10.03
CA VAL A 188 5.51 6.83 11.45
C VAL A 188 6.82 7.17 12.13
N THR A 189 6.87 8.28 12.81
CA THR A 189 8.08 8.80 13.45
C THR A 189 7.80 9.21 14.90
N ILE A 190 8.68 8.83 15.82
CA ILE A 190 8.81 9.46 17.13
C ILE A 190 9.94 10.48 17.03
N PRO A 191 9.67 11.78 17.06
CA PRO A 191 10.70 12.81 16.98
C PRO A 191 11.64 12.82 18.19
N ALA A 192 12.73 13.56 18.10
CA ALA A 192 13.53 13.90 19.28
C ALA A 192 12.70 14.75 20.25
N ASN A 193 12.98 14.62 21.56
CA ASN A 193 12.30 15.31 22.66
C ASN A 193 10.81 14.90 22.85
N SER A 194 10.39 13.74 22.38
CA SER A 194 9.03 13.23 22.61
C SER A 194 8.86 12.51 23.95
N VAL A 195 9.91 11.86 24.42
CA VAL A 195 9.90 11.12 25.68
C VAL A 195 11.12 11.44 26.53
N VAL A 196 11.02 11.29 27.83
CA VAL A 196 12.11 11.48 28.77
C VAL A 196 12.31 10.25 29.66
N ASP A 197 13.54 10.02 30.12
CA ASP A 197 13.84 9.02 31.13
C ASP A 197 13.53 9.50 32.56
N ALA A 198 13.93 8.72 33.55
CA ALA A 198 13.77 9.04 34.97
C ALA A 198 14.66 10.21 35.41
N ALA A 199 15.74 10.51 34.70
CA ALA A 199 16.66 11.64 34.97
C ALA A 199 16.27 12.93 34.22
N ASN A 200 15.16 12.92 33.45
CA ASN A 200 14.73 14.00 32.55
C ASN A 200 15.62 14.18 31.29
N ASN A 201 16.39 13.16 30.89
CA ASN A 201 17.05 13.23 29.59
C ASN A 201 16.01 12.96 28.51
N ALA A 202 15.87 13.90 27.58
CA ALA A 202 14.99 13.75 26.44
C ALA A 202 15.64 12.86 25.35
N ASN A 203 14.84 12.04 24.63
CA ASN A 203 15.35 11.25 23.53
C ASN A 203 15.95 12.15 22.42
N THR A 204 17.14 11.79 21.95
CA THR A 204 17.91 12.61 20.99
C THR A 204 17.69 12.24 19.53
N GLY A 205 17.29 11.01 19.26
CA GLY A 205 17.08 10.47 17.92
C GLY A 205 15.62 10.25 17.62
N ALA A 206 15.26 10.30 16.32
CA ALA A 206 13.94 9.90 15.86
C ALA A 206 13.93 8.38 15.60
N ALA A 207 12.92 7.68 16.11
CA ALA A 207 12.58 6.33 15.65
C ALA A 207 11.63 6.44 14.45
N VAL A 208 11.94 5.75 13.35
CA VAL A 208 11.17 5.84 12.10
C VAL A 208 10.80 4.45 11.62
N PHE A 209 9.54 4.29 11.22
CA PHE A 209 9.03 3.11 10.53
C PHE A 209 8.34 3.54 9.24
N VAL A 210 8.64 2.86 8.15
CA VAL A 210 8.06 3.10 6.84
C VAL A 210 7.31 1.86 6.39
N TRP A 211 6.10 2.05 5.88
CA TRP A 211 5.30 0.97 5.34
C TRP A 211 4.49 1.48 4.14
N SER A 212 4.41 0.68 3.09
CA SER A 212 3.56 0.96 1.94
C SER A 212 2.33 0.08 2.02
N TYR A 213 1.17 0.70 2.22
CA TYR A 213 -0.10 -0.01 2.10
C TYR A 213 -0.52 -0.04 0.63
N ASP A 214 -0.88 -1.23 0.18
CA ASP A 214 -1.41 -1.45 -1.16
C ASP A 214 -2.71 -2.26 -1.03
N GLY A 215 -3.83 -1.58 -1.16
CA GLY A 215 -5.17 -2.16 -1.13
C GLY A 215 -5.88 -2.05 -2.48
N ASP A 216 -5.18 -1.62 -3.52
CA ASP A 216 -5.74 -1.49 -4.85
C ASP A 216 -5.87 -2.87 -5.52
N GLN A 217 -7.03 -3.13 -6.12
CA GLN A 217 -7.29 -4.39 -6.79
C GLN A 217 -6.88 -4.30 -8.26
N PRO A 218 -6.09 -5.25 -8.78
CA PRO A 218 -5.71 -5.22 -10.18
C PRO A 218 -6.92 -5.31 -11.12
N THR A 219 -6.93 -4.48 -12.15
CA THR A 219 -7.86 -4.52 -13.26
C THR A 219 -7.22 -5.21 -14.46
N ILE A 220 -8.03 -5.65 -15.41
CA ILE A 220 -7.54 -6.24 -16.66
C ILE A 220 -8.35 -5.71 -17.84
N ALA A 221 -7.67 -5.23 -18.87
CA ALA A 221 -8.23 -4.82 -20.16
C ALA A 221 -7.93 -5.87 -21.20
N ILE A 222 -8.90 -6.15 -22.09
CA ILE A 222 -8.78 -7.11 -23.19
C ILE A 222 -8.93 -6.34 -24.51
N THR A 223 -7.96 -6.52 -25.39
CA THR A 223 -7.98 -6.01 -26.77
C THR A 223 -7.65 -7.13 -27.73
N ALA A 224 -8.01 -6.99 -29.02
CA ALA A 224 -7.76 -8.00 -30.02
C ALA A 224 -7.17 -7.43 -31.32
N LYS A 225 -6.39 -8.27 -32.00
CA LYS A 225 -5.88 -8.03 -33.33
C LYS A 225 -6.09 -9.31 -34.18
N ASN A 226 -6.26 -9.13 -35.49
CA ASN A 226 -6.23 -10.24 -36.43
C ASN A 226 -4.78 -10.69 -36.74
N ALA A 227 -4.64 -11.69 -37.59
CA ALA A 227 -3.33 -12.24 -37.97
C ALA A 227 -2.45 -11.24 -38.72
N GLU A 228 -3.03 -10.25 -39.37
CA GLU A 228 -2.38 -9.17 -40.11
C GLU A 228 -1.94 -8.02 -39.18
N GLY A 229 -2.34 -8.06 -37.90
CA GLY A 229 -2.00 -7.06 -36.88
C GLY A 229 -3.00 -5.90 -36.83
N GLU A 230 -4.12 -5.97 -37.53
CA GLU A 230 -5.18 -4.97 -37.51
C GLU A 230 -6.04 -5.14 -36.26
N SER A 231 -6.48 -4.02 -35.66
CA SER A 231 -7.30 -4.06 -34.46
C SER A 231 -8.72 -4.53 -34.75
N VAL A 232 -9.21 -5.48 -33.96
CA VAL A 232 -10.58 -5.99 -33.97
C VAL A 232 -11.31 -5.37 -32.77
N ALA A 233 -12.35 -4.58 -33.05
CA ALA A 233 -13.13 -3.92 -32.01
C ALA A 233 -14.06 -4.91 -31.31
N ASP A 234 -14.40 -4.62 -30.05
CA ASP A 234 -15.43 -5.33 -29.32
C ASP A 234 -16.78 -5.23 -30.05
N GLY A 235 -17.48 -6.35 -30.22
CA GLY A 235 -18.76 -6.47 -30.94
C GLY A 235 -18.64 -6.54 -32.48
N LEU A 236 -17.44 -6.54 -33.05
CA LEU A 236 -17.25 -6.61 -34.51
C LEU A 236 -17.66 -7.99 -35.07
N VAL A 237 -18.19 -8.00 -36.29
CA VAL A 237 -18.33 -9.20 -37.11
C VAL A 237 -17.11 -9.33 -38.02
N THR A 238 -16.47 -10.48 -38.04
CA THR A 238 -15.29 -10.73 -38.88
C THR A 238 -15.17 -12.18 -39.31
N ASN A 239 -14.52 -12.43 -40.41
CA ASN A 239 -14.19 -13.76 -40.90
C ASN A 239 -12.74 -14.18 -40.54
N ASP A 240 -12.09 -13.50 -39.62
CA ASP A 240 -10.74 -13.82 -39.20
C ASP A 240 -10.67 -15.20 -38.52
N LEU A 241 -9.89 -16.12 -39.12
CA LEU A 241 -9.69 -17.45 -38.60
C LEU A 241 -8.95 -17.54 -37.27
N LYS A 242 -8.24 -16.43 -36.89
CA LYS A 242 -7.45 -16.35 -35.68
C LYS A 242 -7.46 -14.90 -35.18
N LEU A 243 -7.73 -14.72 -33.89
CA LEU A 243 -7.47 -13.46 -33.18
C LEU A 243 -6.37 -13.66 -32.15
N ILE A 244 -5.53 -12.65 -32.01
CA ILE A 244 -4.53 -12.50 -30.95
C ILE A 244 -5.09 -11.50 -29.97
N LEU A 245 -5.44 -11.97 -28.77
CA LEU A 245 -5.84 -11.09 -27.68
C LEU A 245 -4.63 -10.64 -26.89
N THR A 246 -4.62 -9.37 -26.55
CA THR A 246 -3.69 -8.80 -25.58
C THR A 246 -4.45 -8.45 -24.31
N LEU A 247 -4.03 -9.05 -23.20
CA LEU A 247 -4.54 -8.79 -21.86
C LEU A 247 -3.55 -7.88 -21.14
N ILE A 248 -4.02 -6.73 -20.64
CA ILE A 248 -3.19 -5.76 -19.94
C ILE A 248 -3.74 -5.59 -18.53
N THR A 249 -2.94 -5.93 -17.52
CA THR A 249 -3.26 -5.70 -16.12
C THR A 249 -2.81 -4.31 -15.67
N SER A 250 -3.54 -3.68 -14.75
CA SER A 250 -3.17 -2.36 -14.21
C SER A 250 -1.88 -2.38 -13.40
N GLU A 251 -1.51 -3.55 -12.89
CA GLU A 251 -0.32 -3.76 -12.05
C GLU A 251 0.28 -5.16 -12.30
N ALA A 252 1.49 -5.34 -11.81
CA ALA A 252 2.25 -6.57 -12.05
C ALA A 252 1.61 -7.77 -11.37
N THR A 253 1.48 -8.87 -12.11
CA THR A 253 1.06 -10.18 -11.60
C THR A 253 2.00 -11.28 -12.08
N THR A 254 2.08 -12.38 -11.34
CA THR A 254 2.87 -13.56 -11.69
C THR A 254 2.05 -14.85 -11.73
N ASP A 255 0.78 -14.78 -11.33
CA ASP A 255 -0.13 -15.93 -11.20
C ASP A 255 -1.28 -15.94 -12.23
N LEU A 256 -1.39 -14.93 -13.11
CA LEU A 256 -2.33 -14.97 -14.22
C LEU A 256 -1.92 -16.07 -15.21
N ASP A 257 -2.81 -17.04 -15.44
CA ASP A 257 -2.60 -18.14 -16.36
C ASP A 257 -3.82 -18.43 -17.25
N LEU A 258 -3.70 -19.42 -18.14
CA LEU A 258 -4.76 -19.76 -19.07
C LEU A 258 -6.06 -20.20 -18.38
N SER A 259 -6.00 -20.78 -17.20
CA SER A 259 -7.19 -21.25 -16.46
C SER A 259 -8.06 -20.13 -15.90
N ASP A 260 -7.52 -18.90 -15.84
CA ASP A 260 -8.21 -17.71 -15.36
C ASP A 260 -9.10 -17.09 -16.43
N ILE A 261 -8.83 -17.43 -17.69
CA ILE A 261 -9.52 -16.87 -18.84
C ILE A 261 -10.74 -17.75 -19.18
N THR A 262 -11.90 -17.13 -19.21
CA THR A 262 -13.14 -17.80 -19.64
C THR A 262 -13.39 -17.48 -21.10
N VAL A 263 -13.39 -18.50 -21.96
CA VAL A 263 -13.65 -18.38 -23.40
C VAL A 263 -14.85 -19.25 -23.80
N LYS A 264 -15.70 -18.72 -24.65
CA LYS A 264 -16.81 -19.44 -25.31
C LYS A 264 -16.73 -19.20 -26.81
N GLY A 265 -17.04 -20.24 -27.61
CA GLY A 265 -17.10 -20.17 -29.08
C GLY A 265 -15.74 -20.22 -29.78
N ALA A 266 -14.61 -20.35 -29.06
CA ALA A 266 -13.28 -20.50 -29.64
C ALA A 266 -12.43 -21.48 -28.82
N ASN A 267 -11.43 -22.07 -29.51
CA ASN A 267 -10.31 -22.78 -28.89
C ASN A 267 -9.22 -21.78 -28.54
N VAL A 268 -8.56 -22.02 -27.40
CA VAL A 268 -7.45 -21.21 -26.91
C VAL A 268 -6.15 -21.94 -27.16
N SER A 269 -5.14 -21.22 -27.62
CA SER A 269 -3.76 -21.70 -27.75
C SER A 269 -2.78 -20.55 -27.41
N ASP A 270 -1.51 -20.92 -27.23
CA ASP A 270 -0.37 -20.01 -27.16
C ASP A 270 -0.52 -18.85 -26.15
N PHE A 271 -0.92 -19.19 -24.90
CA PHE A 271 -0.83 -18.21 -23.79
C PHE A 271 0.63 -17.91 -23.50
N SER A 272 0.99 -16.62 -23.53
CA SER A 272 2.35 -16.16 -23.28
C SER A 272 2.39 -14.85 -22.50
N SER A 273 3.30 -14.74 -21.52
CA SER A 273 3.60 -13.49 -20.83
C SER A 273 4.59 -12.69 -21.68
N VAL A 274 4.23 -11.45 -21.99
CA VAL A 274 5.10 -10.46 -22.65
C VAL A 274 5.86 -9.65 -21.60
N SER A 275 5.19 -9.33 -20.50
CA SER A 275 5.75 -8.66 -19.32
C SER A 275 4.98 -9.08 -18.07
N SER A 276 5.30 -8.49 -16.91
CA SER A 276 4.52 -8.70 -15.68
C SER A 276 3.10 -8.11 -15.72
N THR A 277 2.79 -7.31 -16.75
CA THR A 277 1.49 -6.65 -16.94
C THR A 277 0.86 -6.90 -18.30
N GLU A 278 1.50 -7.64 -19.19
CA GLU A 278 1.00 -7.87 -20.55
C GLU A 278 1.11 -9.36 -20.95
N TYR A 279 0.01 -9.90 -21.45
CA TYR A 279 -0.11 -11.31 -21.83
C TYR A 279 -0.81 -11.42 -23.17
N ASN A 280 -0.39 -12.35 -24.01
CA ASN A 280 -1.03 -12.67 -25.28
C ASN A 280 -1.68 -14.04 -25.25
N VAL A 281 -2.83 -14.14 -25.94
CA VAL A 281 -3.62 -15.36 -26.08
C VAL A 281 -4.10 -15.47 -27.50
N ASP A 282 -3.85 -16.61 -28.13
CA ASP A 282 -4.33 -16.90 -29.47
C ASP A 282 -5.68 -17.63 -29.40
N LEU A 283 -6.66 -17.14 -30.16
CA LEU A 283 -7.99 -17.72 -30.24
C LEU A 283 -8.33 -18.11 -31.68
N THR A 284 -8.88 -19.34 -31.84
CA THR A 284 -9.40 -19.85 -33.11
C THR A 284 -10.88 -20.15 -32.92
N PRO A 285 -11.82 -19.47 -33.63
CA PRO A 285 -13.23 -19.78 -33.57
C PRO A 285 -13.52 -21.24 -33.91
N ILE A 286 -14.52 -21.84 -33.26
CA ILE A 286 -14.90 -23.24 -33.46
C ILE A 286 -15.93 -23.36 -34.60
N ALA A 287 -16.84 -22.40 -34.71
CA ALA A 287 -17.91 -22.30 -35.68
C ALA A 287 -18.40 -20.88 -35.77
N ASP A 288 -19.16 -20.55 -36.82
CA ASP A 288 -19.84 -19.27 -36.96
C ASP A 288 -20.71 -18.97 -35.75
N GLY A 289 -20.70 -17.71 -35.32
CA GLY A 289 -21.47 -17.21 -34.20
C GLY A 289 -20.64 -16.40 -33.19
N ALA A 290 -21.26 -16.10 -32.07
CA ALA A 290 -20.65 -15.25 -31.04
C ALA A 290 -19.50 -15.96 -30.31
N VAL A 291 -18.38 -15.28 -30.20
CA VAL A 291 -17.24 -15.65 -29.34
C VAL A 291 -17.11 -14.63 -28.23
N THR A 292 -16.92 -15.10 -27.00
CA THR A 292 -16.78 -14.22 -25.84
C THR A 292 -15.57 -14.61 -25.01
N VAL A 293 -14.91 -13.59 -24.44
CA VAL A 293 -13.73 -13.73 -23.56
C VAL A 293 -13.86 -12.82 -22.37
N SER A 294 -13.59 -13.34 -21.18
CA SER A 294 -13.56 -12.58 -19.95
C SER A 294 -12.65 -13.21 -18.91
N VAL A 295 -12.18 -12.41 -17.96
CA VAL A 295 -11.50 -12.85 -16.75
C VAL A 295 -12.38 -12.49 -15.56
N LYS A 296 -12.74 -13.49 -14.75
CA LYS A 296 -13.61 -13.27 -13.59
C LYS A 296 -12.82 -12.62 -12.45
N ALA A 297 -13.53 -12.05 -11.47
CA ALA A 297 -12.92 -11.59 -10.23
C ALA A 297 -12.31 -12.77 -9.45
N ASN A 298 -11.27 -12.47 -8.67
CA ASN A 298 -10.54 -13.40 -7.80
C ASN A 298 -9.89 -14.56 -8.58
N ARG A 299 -9.29 -14.24 -9.72
CA ARG A 299 -8.59 -15.22 -10.55
C ARG A 299 -7.07 -15.11 -10.45
N PHE A 300 -6.56 -13.92 -10.33
CA PHE A 300 -5.15 -13.65 -10.13
C PHE A 300 -4.96 -12.56 -9.08
N THR A 301 -3.74 -12.41 -8.61
CA THR A 301 -3.36 -11.43 -7.60
C THR A 301 -2.23 -10.54 -8.09
N ASP A 302 -2.12 -9.34 -7.49
CA ASP A 302 -0.93 -8.51 -7.58
C ASP A 302 0.17 -8.98 -6.63
N SER A 303 1.27 -8.24 -6.54
CA SER A 303 2.40 -8.52 -5.64
C SER A 303 2.06 -8.36 -4.16
N SER A 304 0.99 -7.66 -3.83
CA SER A 304 0.49 -7.42 -2.48
C SER A 304 -0.60 -8.41 -2.05
N ASN A 305 -0.95 -9.39 -2.92
CA ASN A 305 -2.03 -10.37 -2.79
C ASN A 305 -3.44 -9.75 -2.84
N ASN A 306 -3.65 -8.62 -3.52
CA ASN A 306 -4.99 -8.14 -3.81
C ASN A 306 -5.54 -8.93 -4.99
N ASN A 307 -6.75 -9.46 -4.83
CA ASN A 307 -7.43 -10.17 -5.92
C ASN A 307 -7.92 -9.21 -7.00
N ASN A 308 -7.84 -9.64 -8.27
CA ASN A 308 -8.35 -8.86 -9.39
C ASN A 308 -9.86 -8.63 -9.34
N ILE A 309 -10.33 -7.49 -9.87
CA ILE A 309 -11.73 -7.31 -10.26
C ILE A 309 -11.99 -7.96 -11.63
N ALA A 310 -13.27 -8.29 -11.93
CA ALA A 310 -13.60 -8.88 -13.22
C ALA A 310 -13.33 -7.93 -14.39
N SER A 311 -12.87 -8.47 -15.52
CA SER A 311 -12.79 -7.72 -16.77
C SER A 311 -14.18 -7.38 -17.31
N SER A 312 -14.27 -6.39 -18.22
CA SER A 312 -15.34 -6.35 -19.20
C SER A 312 -15.24 -7.61 -20.08
N GLU A 313 -16.38 -8.08 -20.58
CA GLU A 313 -16.38 -9.15 -21.59
C GLU A 313 -15.97 -8.54 -22.93
N PHE A 314 -15.00 -9.13 -23.61
CA PHE A 314 -14.67 -8.87 -25.00
C PHE A 314 -15.39 -9.88 -25.87
N ASN A 315 -16.08 -9.44 -26.91
CA ASN A 315 -16.84 -10.30 -27.79
C ASN A 315 -16.68 -9.90 -29.27
N TRP A 316 -16.87 -10.88 -30.14
CA TRP A 316 -17.02 -10.66 -31.59
C TRP A 316 -17.89 -11.76 -32.17
N THR A 317 -18.36 -11.54 -33.38
CA THR A 317 -19.07 -12.60 -34.16
C THR A 317 -18.15 -13.08 -35.26
N TYR A 318 -17.83 -14.39 -35.22
CA TYR A 318 -17.15 -15.04 -36.31
C TYR A 318 -18.19 -15.44 -37.38
N ASP A 319 -17.94 -15.02 -38.62
CA ASP A 319 -18.79 -15.35 -39.76
C ASP A 319 -17.91 -15.71 -40.96
N SER A 320 -17.90 -17.02 -41.31
CA SER A 320 -17.15 -17.54 -42.44
C SER A 320 -18.03 -17.80 -43.67
N ILE A 321 -19.33 -17.52 -43.54
CA ILE A 321 -20.29 -17.82 -44.63
C ILE A 321 -20.21 -16.66 -45.64
N ALA A 322 -19.80 -16.98 -46.85
CA ALA A 322 -19.82 -16.01 -47.91
C ALA A 322 -21.26 -15.67 -48.33
N PRO A 323 -21.56 -14.39 -48.56
CA PRO A 323 -22.87 -13.98 -49.00
C PRO A 323 -23.23 -14.65 -50.33
N SER A 324 -24.47 -15.10 -50.45
CA SER A 324 -25.02 -15.67 -51.66
C SER A 324 -26.19 -14.88 -52.17
N VAL A 325 -26.41 -14.91 -53.50
CA VAL A 325 -27.45 -14.14 -54.19
C VAL A 325 -28.44 -15.06 -54.91
N THR A 326 -29.70 -14.74 -54.80
CA THR A 326 -30.78 -15.33 -55.59
C THR A 326 -31.44 -14.23 -56.42
N ILE A 327 -31.53 -14.45 -57.76
CA ILE A 327 -32.15 -13.54 -58.68
C ILE A 327 -33.45 -14.13 -59.21
N THR A 328 -34.54 -13.41 -59.07
CA THR A 328 -35.83 -13.75 -59.69
C THR A 328 -36.28 -12.65 -60.62
N ALA A 329 -37.00 -13.02 -61.68
CA ALA A 329 -37.46 -12.03 -62.66
C ALA A 329 -38.99 -12.16 -62.86
N THR A 330 -39.62 -11.00 -63.03
CA THR A 330 -41.05 -10.91 -63.37
C THR A 330 -41.29 -9.86 -64.46
N ASN A 331 -42.40 -9.96 -65.15
CA ASN A 331 -42.87 -8.89 -66.03
C ASN A 331 -43.67 -7.79 -65.25
N SER A 332 -44.17 -6.79 -65.96
CA SER A 332 -44.95 -5.70 -65.35
C SER A 332 -46.29 -6.15 -64.72
N ALA A 333 -46.81 -7.30 -65.11
CA ALA A 333 -47.98 -7.97 -64.51
C ALA A 333 -47.68 -8.83 -63.32
N GLY A 334 -46.39 -8.94 -62.89
CA GLY A 334 -45.93 -9.82 -61.79
C GLY A 334 -45.81 -11.29 -62.17
N THR A 335 -45.91 -11.64 -63.49
CA THR A 335 -45.73 -13.01 -63.93
C THR A 335 -44.24 -13.37 -64.00
N SER A 336 -43.85 -14.51 -63.44
CA SER A 336 -42.45 -14.98 -63.42
C SER A 336 -41.91 -15.19 -64.84
N ILE A 337 -40.68 -14.73 -65.06
CA ILE A 337 -39.87 -14.97 -66.24
C ILE A 337 -38.73 -15.87 -65.84
N LEU A 338 -38.71 -17.10 -66.42
CA LEU A 338 -37.67 -18.06 -66.16
C LEU A 338 -36.39 -17.72 -66.97
N SER A 339 -35.24 -17.99 -66.38
CA SER A 339 -33.97 -17.88 -67.12
C SER A 339 -34.00 -18.74 -68.40
N GLY A 340 -33.53 -18.16 -69.51
CA GLY A 340 -33.52 -18.82 -70.80
C GLY A 340 -34.90 -18.77 -71.56
N SER A 341 -35.95 -18.17 -70.96
CA SER A 341 -37.25 -18.00 -71.64
C SER A 341 -37.22 -16.83 -72.62
N THR A 342 -38.19 -16.81 -73.57
CA THR A 342 -38.39 -15.68 -74.47
C THR A 342 -39.58 -14.86 -73.99
N THR A 343 -39.42 -13.55 -73.93
CA THR A 343 -40.51 -12.64 -73.57
C THR A 343 -40.60 -11.51 -74.61
N LYS A 344 -41.74 -10.88 -74.66
CA LYS A 344 -41.97 -9.63 -75.42
C LYS A 344 -42.17 -8.42 -74.53
N ASP A 345 -41.88 -8.56 -73.24
CA ASP A 345 -42.10 -7.50 -72.30
C ASP A 345 -41.03 -6.39 -72.49
N ASP A 346 -41.46 -5.12 -72.54
CA ASP A 346 -40.58 -3.94 -72.71
C ASP A 346 -39.76 -3.66 -71.46
N SER A 347 -40.07 -4.28 -70.33
CA SER A 347 -39.34 -4.21 -69.07
C SER A 347 -39.42 -5.50 -68.30
N VAL A 348 -38.27 -5.85 -67.65
CA VAL A 348 -38.15 -6.98 -66.74
C VAL A 348 -37.79 -6.46 -65.36
N PHE A 349 -38.49 -6.94 -64.36
CA PHE A 349 -38.30 -6.59 -62.98
C PHE A 349 -37.54 -7.70 -62.25
N PHE A 350 -36.30 -7.46 -61.89
CA PHE A 350 -35.50 -8.38 -61.11
C PHE A 350 -35.61 -8.06 -59.64
N ALA A 351 -35.83 -9.09 -58.80
CA ALA A 351 -35.61 -9.03 -57.39
C ALA A 351 -34.34 -9.84 -57.07
N VAL A 352 -33.36 -9.14 -56.54
CA VAL A 352 -32.06 -9.70 -56.09
C VAL A 352 -32.15 -9.84 -54.57
N ALA A 353 -32.13 -11.08 -54.08
CA ALA A 353 -32.19 -11.38 -52.66
C ALA A 353 -30.88 -12.00 -52.17
N MET A 354 -30.31 -11.44 -51.12
CA MET A 354 -29.10 -11.94 -50.44
C MET A 354 -29.50 -12.77 -49.26
N ASN A 355 -28.67 -13.77 -48.90
CA ASN A 355 -28.89 -14.58 -47.70
C ASN A 355 -28.56 -13.83 -46.38
N GLU A 356 -27.82 -12.74 -46.50
CA GLU A 356 -27.36 -11.92 -45.38
C GLU A 356 -27.28 -10.42 -45.72
N SER A 357 -27.10 -9.55 -44.75
CA SER A 357 -27.00 -8.09 -44.94
C SER A 357 -25.70 -7.73 -45.59
N ILE A 358 -25.77 -6.90 -46.63
CA ILE A 358 -24.64 -6.44 -47.43
C ILE A 358 -24.54 -4.93 -47.36
N ALA A 359 -23.33 -4.40 -47.22
CA ALA A 359 -23.09 -2.98 -47.12
C ALA A 359 -22.73 -2.27 -48.43
N ASN A 360 -22.17 -2.99 -49.39
CA ASN A 360 -21.47 -2.44 -50.54
C ASN A 360 -22.01 -2.90 -51.91
N PHE A 361 -23.23 -3.45 -52.03
CA PHE A 361 -23.83 -3.84 -53.28
C PHE A 361 -24.50 -2.62 -53.96
N ASP A 362 -24.04 -2.30 -55.19
CA ASP A 362 -24.60 -1.20 -56.02
C ASP A 362 -24.79 -1.62 -57.48
N GLN A 363 -25.26 -0.68 -58.28
CA GLN A 363 -25.55 -0.92 -59.73
C GLN A 363 -24.31 -1.35 -60.50
N ASN A 364 -23.10 -0.96 -60.11
CA ASN A 364 -21.86 -1.33 -60.81
C ASN A 364 -21.47 -2.80 -60.62
N ASP A 365 -22.01 -3.44 -59.61
CA ASP A 365 -21.81 -4.88 -59.35
C ASP A 365 -22.66 -5.78 -60.26
N VAL A 366 -23.57 -5.16 -61.04
CA VAL A 366 -24.49 -5.88 -61.92
C VAL A 366 -23.99 -5.79 -63.36
N ASN A 367 -23.51 -6.90 -63.88
CA ASN A 367 -23.09 -7.04 -65.29
C ASN A 367 -24.31 -7.29 -66.17
N ILE A 368 -24.52 -6.52 -67.26
CA ILE A 368 -25.60 -6.69 -68.20
C ILE A 368 -25.08 -6.77 -69.62
N THR A 369 -25.79 -7.53 -70.50
CA THR A 369 -25.58 -7.50 -71.92
C THR A 369 -26.89 -7.20 -72.65
N ASN A 370 -26.79 -6.46 -73.75
CA ASN A 370 -27.87 -6.18 -74.71
C ASN A 370 -29.13 -5.56 -74.10
N GLY A 371 -28.95 -4.55 -73.22
CA GLY A 371 -30.05 -3.81 -72.56
C GLY A 371 -29.49 -2.70 -71.66
N GLN A 372 -30.34 -2.16 -70.80
CA GLN A 372 -29.95 -1.15 -69.81
C GLN A 372 -30.72 -1.29 -68.49
N ILE A 373 -30.10 -0.92 -67.41
CA ILE A 373 -30.76 -0.76 -66.10
C ILE A 373 -31.46 0.59 -66.07
N ALA A 374 -32.78 0.57 -65.95
CA ALA A 374 -33.60 1.78 -65.84
C ALA A 374 -33.69 2.26 -64.38
N SER A 375 -33.67 1.35 -63.40
CA SER A 375 -33.57 1.71 -61.99
C SER A 375 -32.95 0.58 -61.20
N PHE A 376 -32.18 0.98 -60.14
CA PHE A 376 -31.64 0.13 -59.11
C PHE A 376 -32.10 0.66 -57.76
N THR A 377 -32.85 -0.10 -57.00
CA THR A 377 -33.48 0.36 -55.77
C THR A 377 -33.25 -0.59 -54.63
N PRO A 378 -32.52 -0.23 -53.58
CA PRO A 378 -32.44 -1.01 -52.36
C PRO A 378 -33.80 -1.00 -51.66
N VAL A 379 -34.34 -2.18 -51.34
CA VAL A 379 -35.58 -2.37 -50.54
C VAL A 379 -35.25 -2.61 -49.09
N SER A 380 -34.20 -3.36 -48.83
CA SER A 380 -33.62 -3.62 -47.49
C SER A 380 -32.11 -3.85 -47.64
N SER A 381 -31.42 -4.17 -46.54
CA SER A 381 -30.02 -4.58 -46.55
C SER A 381 -29.77 -5.93 -47.27
N THR A 382 -30.85 -6.67 -47.56
CA THR A 382 -30.78 -8.03 -48.21
C THR A 382 -31.57 -8.09 -49.49
N VAL A 383 -32.33 -7.09 -49.90
CA VAL A 383 -33.20 -7.16 -51.10
C VAL A 383 -33.06 -5.89 -51.93
N TYR A 384 -32.84 -6.09 -53.22
CA TYR A 384 -32.69 -5.03 -54.20
C TYR A 384 -33.62 -5.28 -55.41
N ASN A 385 -34.25 -4.23 -55.90
CA ASN A 385 -35.07 -4.31 -57.12
C ASN A 385 -34.38 -3.59 -58.25
N ILE A 386 -34.33 -4.27 -59.40
CA ILE A 386 -33.73 -3.73 -60.63
C ILE A 386 -34.79 -3.75 -61.73
N VAL A 387 -35.01 -2.62 -62.39
CA VAL A 387 -35.83 -2.54 -63.60
C VAL A 387 -34.87 -2.51 -64.78
N PHE A 388 -35.01 -3.56 -65.64
CA PHE A 388 -34.18 -3.75 -66.83
C PHE A 388 -35.01 -3.57 -68.09
N LEU A 389 -34.47 -2.78 -69.02
CA LEU A 389 -35.04 -2.61 -70.35
C LEU A 389 -34.24 -3.43 -71.36
N PRO A 390 -34.81 -4.52 -71.88
CA PRO A 390 -34.10 -5.43 -72.79
C PRO A 390 -33.90 -4.83 -74.17
N GLY A 391 -32.81 -5.19 -74.84
CA GLY A 391 -32.60 -5.00 -76.25
C GLY A 391 -33.03 -6.24 -77.04
N ASP A 392 -33.11 -6.14 -78.39
CA ASP A 392 -33.42 -7.29 -79.25
C ASP A 392 -32.35 -8.38 -79.18
N GLY A 393 -32.75 -9.60 -78.96
CA GLY A 393 -31.85 -10.78 -78.87
C GLY A 393 -31.66 -11.31 -77.44
N VAL A 394 -30.52 -11.93 -77.19
CA VAL A 394 -30.22 -12.47 -75.89
C VAL A 394 -29.79 -11.38 -74.93
N ASN A 395 -30.46 -11.26 -73.80
CA ASN A 395 -30.15 -10.32 -72.74
C ASN A 395 -29.69 -11.10 -71.52
N THR A 396 -28.67 -10.63 -70.82
CA THR A 396 -28.20 -11.24 -69.55
C THR A 396 -28.10 -10.21 -68.44
N LEU A 397 -28.37 -10.63 -67.21
CA LEU A 397 -28.06 -9.92 -66.00
C LEU A 397 -27.30 -10.93 -65.11
N GLU A 398 -26.11 -10.55 -64.68
CA GLU A 398 -25.21 -11.39 -63.90
C GLU A 398 -24.61 -10.58 -62.76
N ILE A 399 -24.45 -11.18 -61.62
CA ILE A 399 -23.67 -10.64 -60.49
C ILE A 399 -22.47 -11.56 -60.27
N ALA A 400 -21.27 -11.03 -60.45
CA ALA A 400 -20.04 -11.81 -60.38
C ALA A 400 -19.72 -12.26 -58.96
N ALA A 401 -19.01 -13.40 -58.80
CA ALA A 401 -18.47 -13.76 -57.53
C ALA A 401 -17.47 -12.70 -57.01
N GLY A 402 -17.54 -12.32 -55.75
CA GLY A 402 -16.69 -11.28 -55.14
C GLY A 402 -17.10 -9.84 -55.51
N ALA A 403 -18.31 -9.63 -56.09
CA ALA A 403 -18.82 -8.30 -56.37
C ALA A 403 -19.17 -7.49 -55.07
N PHE A 404 -19.44 -8.21 -53.99
CA PHE A 404 -19.81 -7.60 -52.72
C PHE A 404 -19.34 -8.50 -51.52
N THR A 405 -19.32 -7.91 -50.32
CA THR A 405 -18.91 -8.56 -49.08
C THR A 405 -19.90 -8.26 -47.97
#